data_70ad8156ef79ef0ab138e1409b8d497b
#
_entry.id   70ad8156ef79ef0ab138e1409b8d497b
#
_cell.length_a   1.000
_cell.length_b   1.000
_cell.length_c   1.000
_cell.angle_alpha   90.00
_cell.angle_beta   90.00
_cell.angle_gamma   90.00
#
_symmetry.space_group_name_H-M   'P 1'
#
loop_
_entity.id
_entity.type
_entity.pdbx_description
1 polymer ?
#
loop_
_entity_poly.entity_id
_entity_poly.type
_entity_poly.pdbx_seq_one_letter_code
_entity_poly.pdbx_strand_id
1 'polypeptide(L)'
;MNDTYLKSKKILIVDDEECLRSMLITILEDENFLNIITADCVKTTLEICQQEKPDIAILDVMLPDGNGFELMETLRSFTNIPVIFLTAKDDIQDKYSGFGLGADDYITKPFMQKELIFRLNAVL
;
A
#
# COMPACT_ATOMS: atom_id res chain seq x y z
N MET A 1 -3.72 18.67 -14.25
CA MET A 1 -2.83 17.50 -13.96
C MET A 1 -3.08 16.43 -14.98
N ASN A 2 -2.07 15.98 -15.65
CA ASN A 2 -2.26 14.94 -16.63
C ASN A 2 -1.95 13.57 -16.01
N ASP A 3 -2.50 12.54 -16.63
CA ASP A 3 -2.33 11.17 -16.15
C ASP A 3 -0.87 10.72 -16.19
N THR A 4 -0.09 11.27 -17.11
CA THR A 4 1.32 10.89 -17.25
C THR A 4 2.10 11.16 -15.95
N TYR A 5 1.84 12.30 -15.32
CA TYR A 5 2.50 12.62 -14.05
C TYR A 5 2.14 11.62 -12.96
N LEU A 6 0.84 11.33 -12.81
CA LEU A 6 0.39 10.37 -11.80
C LEU A 6 0.90 8.97 -12.07
N LYS A 7 0.93 8.57 -13.36
CA LYS A 7 1.38 7.22 -13.74
C LYS A 7 2.89 7.02 -13.57
N SER A 8 3.65 8.09 -13.40
CA SER A 8 5.08 7.98 -13.14
C SER A 8 5.40 7.72 -11.67
N LYS A 9 4.41 7.83 -10.79
CA LYS A 9 4.62 7.62 -9.36
C LYS A 9 5.02 6.19 -9.06
N LYS A 10 5.92 6.05 -8.08
CA LYS A 10 6.44 4.74 -7.66
C LYS A 10 5.51 4.18 -6.59
N ILE A 11 4.94 3.01 -6.86
CA ILE A 11 3.97 2.38 -5.98
C ILE A 11 4.59 1.15 -5.32
N LEU A 12 4.56 1.11 -4.00
CA LEU A 12 5.02 -0.04 -3.24
C LEU A 12 3.81 -0.88 -2.81
N ILE A 13 3.84 -2.17 -3.11
CA ILE A 13 2.82 -3.12 -2.69
C ILE A 13 3.42 -4.05 -1.65
N VAL A 14 2.81 -4.13 -0.48
CA VAL A 14 3.27 -4.99 0.62
C VAL A 14 2.18 -5.98 1.00
N ASP A 15 2.40 -7.24 0.69
CA ASP A 15 1.49 -8.34 1.01
C ASP A 15 2.28 -9.64 0.94
N ASP A 16 2.02 -10.57 1.84
CA ASP A 16 2.75 -11.84 1.85
C ASP A 16 2.20 -12.87 0.87
N GLU A 17 1.03 -12.60 0.27
CA GLU A 17 0.44 -13.50 -0.71
C GLU A 17 0.91 -13.15 -2.11
N GLU A 18 1.68 -14.07 -2.71
CA GLU A 18 2.23 -13.84 -4.04
C GLU A 18 1.13 -13.65 -5.09
N CYS A 19 0.05 -14.44 -5.01
CA CYS A 19 -1.04 -14.31 -5.97
C CYS A 19 -1.69 -12.94 -5.91
N LEU A 20 -1.87 -12.39 -4.72
CA LEU A 20 -2.45 -11.07 -4.57
C LEU A 20 -1.51 -9.98 -5.10
N ARG A 21 -0.21 -10.09 -4.80
CA ARG A 21 0.77 -9.13 -5.36
C ARG A 21 0.72 -9.15 -6.89
N SER A 22 0.69 -10.33 -7.49
CA SER A 22 0.64 -10.45 -8.95
C SER A 22 -0.65 -9.85 -9.52
N MET A 23 -1.76 -10.07 -8.86
CA MET A 23 -3.04 -9.50 -9.27
C MET A 23 -3.01 -7.97 -9.22
N LEU A 24 -2.48 -7.41 -8.13
CA LEU A 24 -2.39 -5.97 -7.98
C LEU A 24 -1.49 -5.35 -9.04
N ILE A 25 -0.37 -6.00 -9.34
CA ILE A 25 0.53 -5.53 -10.41
C ILE A 25 -0.22 -5.47 -11.73
N THR A 26 -0.97 -6.52 -12.06
CA THR A 26 -1.73 -6.55 -13.32
C THR A 26 -2.75 -5.42 -13.36
N ILE A 27 -3.49 -5.21 -12.28
CA ILE A 27 -4.48 -4.13 -12.21
C ILE A 27 -3.82 -2.77 -12.45
N LEU A 28 -2.69 -2.53 -11.79
CA LEU A 28 -2.00 -1.25 -11.90
C LEU A 28 -1.38 -1.06 -13.27
N GLU A 29 -0.79 -2.12 -13.84
CA GLU A 29 -0.21 -2.04 -15.18
C GLU A 29 -1.28 -1.78 -16.24
N ASP A 30 -2.46 -2.35 -16.09
CA ASP A 30 -3.58 -2.09 -17.00
C ASP A 30 -4.00 -0.63 -16.97
N GLU A 31 -3.72 0.07 -15.88
CA GLU A 31 -3.99 1.50 -15.75
C GLU A 31 -2.75 2.34 -16.04
N ASN A 32 -1.72 1.73 -16.60
CA ASN A 32 -0.46 2.37 -17.00
C ASN A 32 0.41 2.87 -15.83
N PHE A 33 0.23 2.34 -14.65
CA PHE A 33 1.18 2.50 -13.56
C PHE A 33 2.28 1.47 -13.75
N LEU A 34 3.45 1.90 -14.18
CA LEU A 34 4.51 0.97 -14.56
C LEU A 34 5.69 0.95 -13.58
N ASN A 35 5.67 1.83 -12.60
CA ASN A 35 6.76 1.90 -11.62
C ASN A 35 6.30 1.28 -10.30
N ILE A 36 6.38 -0.04 -10.23
CA ILE A 36 5.81 -0.83 -9.14
C ILE A 36 6.90 -1.64 -8.47
N ILE A 37 6.96 -1.58 -7.14
CA ILE A 37 7.87 -2.35 -6.32
C ILE A 37 7.05 -3.18 -5.35
N THR A 38 7.51 -4.38 -5.03
CA THR A 38 6.78 -5.26 -4.10
C THR A 38 7.66 -5.66 -2.93
N ALA A 39 7.01 -5.95 -1.80
CA ALA A 39 7.64 -6.52 -0.62
C ALA A 39 6.67 -7.49 0.02
N ASP A 40 7.19 -8.47 0.76
CA ASP A 40 6.37 -9.49 1.38
C ASP A 40 6.45 -9.50 2.90
N CYS A 41 7.20 -8.59 3.50
CA CYS A 41 7.37 -8.54 4.94
C CYS A 41 7.79 -7.15 5.40
N VAL A 42 7.77 -6.95 6.72
CA VAL A 42 8.12 -5.66 7.32
C VAL A 42 9.57 -5.27 7.01
N LYS A 43 10.49 -6.21 7.19
CA LYS A 43 11.92 -5.93 7.03
C LYS A 43 12.23 -5.41 5.62
N THR A 44 11.76 -6.12 4.60
CA THR A 44 12.01 -5.73 3.21
C THR A 44 11.36 -4.39 2.90
N THR A 45 10.16 -4.15 3.44
CA THR A 45 9.46 -2.90 3.25
C THR A 45 10.28 -1.71 3.77
N LEU A 46 10.84 -1.84 4.96
CA LEU A 46 11.65 -0.76 5.54
C LEU A 46 12.88 -0.47 4.69
N GLU A 47 13.54 -1.52 4.21
CA GLU A 47 14.70 -1.37 3.35
C GLU A 47 14.34 -0.65 2.05
N ILE A 48 13.25 -1.07 1.43
CA ILE A 48 12.78 -0.48 0.17
C ILE A 48 12.40 0.99 0.36
N CYS A 49 11.70 1.31 1.43
CA CYS A 49 11.28 2.70 1.67
C CYS A 49 12.46 3.63 1.86
N GLN A 50 13.55 3.15 2.45
CA GLN A 50 14.74 3.96 2.62
C GLN A 50 15.55 4.11 1.34
N GLN A 51 15.62 3.06 0.52
CA GLN A 51 16.44 3.04 -0.68
C GLN A 51 15.74 3.57 -1.91
N GLU A 52 14.49 3.14 -2.12
CA GLU A 52 13.76 3.43 -3.35
C GLU A 52 12.82 4.63 -3.23
N LYS A 53 12.50 5.03 -2.01
CA LYS A 53 11.63 6.19 -1.72
C LYS A 53 10.34 6.17 -2.55
N PRO A 54 9.47 5.18 -2.35
CA PRO A 54 8.22 5.13 -3.10
C PRO A 54 7.34 6.34 -2.81
N ASP A 55 6.43 6.62 -3.72
CA ASP A 55 5.51 7.75 -3.60
C ASP A 55 4.23 7.40 -2.86
N ILE A 56 3.91 6.11 -2.77
CA ILE A 56 2.73 5.62 -2.06
C ILE A 56 2.98 4.15 -1.71
N ALA A 57 2.38 3.69 -0.62
CA ALA A 57 2.43 2.29 -0.22
C ALA A 57 1.03 1.73 -0.05
N ILE A 58 0.82 0.52 -0.58
CA ILE A 58 -0.38 -0.27 -0.34
C ILE A 58 0.06 -1.39 0.59
N LEU A 59 -0.45 -1.38 1.82
CA LEU A 59 0.00 -2.29 2.88
C LEU A 59 -1.10 -3.22 3.34
N ASP A 60 -0.74 -4.49 3.59
CA ASP A 60 -1.62 -5.37 4.36
C ASP A 60 -1.31 -5.20 5.86
N VAL A 61 -2.30 -5.45 6.69
CA VAL A 61 -2.13 -5.39 8.15
C VAL A 61 -1.37 -6.60 8.67
N MET A 62 -1.67 -7.79 8.15
CA MET A 62 -1.06 -9.03 8.65
C MET A 62 0.14 -9.42 7.79
N LEU A 63 1.34 -9.32 8.37
CA LEU A 63 2.59 -9.69 7.69
C LEU A 63 3.30 -10.75 8.51
N PRO A 64 4.17 -11.57 7.89
CA PRO A 64 4.78 -12.70 8.60
C PRO A 64 5.70 -12.28 9.74
N ASP A 65 6.30 -11.10 9.67
CA ASP A 65 7.25 -10.63 10.68
C ASP A 65 6.75 -9.39 11.41
N GLY A 66 5.44 -9.08 11.34
CA GLY A 66 4.91 -7.96 12.08
C GLY A 66 3.53 -7.54 11.63
N ASN A 67 3.19 -6.32 12.00
CA ASN A 67 1.87 -5.74 11.81
C ASN A 67 1.99 -4.50 10.95
N GLY A 68 1.09 -4.37 9.95
CA GLY A 68 1.12 -3.24 9.04
C GLY A 68 0.90 -1.89 9.71
N PHE A 69 0.12 -1.84 10.79
CA PHE A 69 -0.07 -0.59 11.53
C PHE A 69 1.23 -0.16 12.22
N GLU A 70 1.93 -1.09 12.82
CA GLU A 70 3.21 -0.80 13.46
C GLU A 70 4.25 -0.42 12.40
N LEU A 71 4.20 -1.08 11.26
CA LEU A 71 5.07 -0.75 10.14
C LEU A 71 4.84 0.70 9.70
N MET A 72 3.59 1.11 9.54
CA MET A 72 3.28 2.49 9.16
C MET A 72 3.81 3.47 10.20
N GLU A 73 3.65 3.15 11.48
CA GLU A 73 4.15 4.00 12.54
C GLU A 73 5.67 4.18 12.42
N THR A 74 6.39 3.10 12.14
CA THR A 74 7.83 3.16 11.91
C THR A 74 8.18 3.99 10.68
N LEU A 75 7.42 3.82 9.59
CA LEU A 75 7.64 4.61 8.38
C LEU A 75 7.48 6.10 8.64
N ARG A 76 6.54 6.48 9.50
CA ARG A 76 6.29 7.88 9.81
C ARG A 76 7.46 8.56 10.52
N SER A 77 8.41 7.78 11.04
CA SER A 77 9.60 8.37 11.66
C SER A 77 10.57 8.94 10.61
N PHE A 78 10.45 8.55 9.34
CA PHE A 78 11.36 9.05 8.31
C PHE A 78 10.70 9.38 6.97
N THR A 79 9.40 9.14 6.81
CA THR A 79 8.71 9.49 5.56
C THR A 79 7.24 9.78 5.81
N ASN A 80 6.67 10.62 4.95
CA ASN A 80 5.25 10.98 5.01
C ASN A 80 4.47 10.47 3.80
N ILE A 81 4.97 9.42 3.14
CA ILE A 81 4.28 8.91 1.94
C ILE A 81 2.86 8.47 2.31
N PRO A 82 1.91 8.66 1.40
CA PRO A 82 0.56 8.16 1.60
C PRO A 82 0.55 6.64 1.77
N VAL A 83 -0.34 6.16 2.64
CA VAL A 83 -0.51 4.73 2.90
C VAL A 83 -1.98 4.37 2.72
N ILE A 84 -2.24 3.37 1.91
CA ILE A 84 -3.56 2.76 1.76
C ILE A 84 -3.46 1.34 2.30
N PHE A 85 -4.28 1.01 3.30
CA PHE A 85 -4.36 -0.37 3.77
C PHE A 85 -5.32 -1.17 2.89
N LEU A 86 -4.87 -2.31 2.41
CA LEU A 86 -5.68 -3.25 1.66
C LEU A 86 -5.66 -4.56 2.42
N THR A 87 -6.70 -4.83 3.20
CA THR A 87 -6.65 -5.89 4.18
C THR A 87 -8.03 -6.47 4.46
N ALA A 88 -8.07 -7.59 5.17
CA ALA A 88 -9.32 -8.23 5.51
C ALA A 88 -10.12 -7.36 6.47
N LYS A 89 -11.45 -7.41 6.36
CA LYS A 89 -12.34 -6.58 7.15
C LYS A 89 -12.12 -6.76 8.64
N ASP A 90 -11.91 -8.00 9.07
CA ASP A 90 -11.74 -8.31 10.49
C ASP A 90 -10.46 -7.67 11.05
N ASP A 91 -9.41 -7.61 10.24
CA ASP A 91 -8.16 -6.99 10.66
C ASP A 91 -8.34 -5.50 10.91
N ILE A 92 -9.12 -4.83 10.07
CA ILE A 92 -9.42 -3.41 10.25
C ILE A 92 -10.23 -3.19 11.53
N GLN A 93 -11.23 -4.02 11.78
CA GLN A 93 -12.07 -3.88 12.96
C GLN A 93 -11.29 -4.08 14.25
N ASP A 94 -10.41 -5.07 14.27
CA ASP A 94 -9.57 -5.35 15.43
C ASP A 94 -8.60 -4.21 15.73
N LYS A 95 -8.25 -3.44 14.70
CA LYS A 95 -7.28 -2.37 14.80
C LYS A 95 -7.90 -1.00 14.56
N TYR A 96 -9.16 -0.85 14.90
CA TYR A 96 -9.87 0.41 14.71
C TYR A 96 -9.14 1.59 15.33
N SER A 97 -8.48 1.37 16.45
CA SER A 97 -7.67 2.40 17.09
C SER A 97 -6.50 2.86 16.22
N GLY A 98 -6.13 2.08 15.21
CA GLY A 98 -5.06 2.44 14.29
C GLY A 98 -5.39 3.60 13.36
N PHE A 99 -6.66 4.00 13.28
CA PHE A 99 -7.05 5.12 12.44
C PHE A 99 -6.31 6.41 12.79
N GLY A 100 -5.87 6.55 14.02
CA GLY A 100 -5.13 7.72 14.45
C GLY A 100 -3.67 7.75 13.98
N LEU A 101 -3.19 6.71 13.31
CA LEU A 101 -1.78 6.60 12.94
C LEU A 101 -1.43 7.24 11.59
N GLY A 102 -2.41 7.84 10.90
CA GLY A 102 -2.12 8.61 9.71
C GLY A 102 -2.21 7.88 8.38
N ALA A 103 -2.99 6.79 8.32
CA ALA A 103 -3.29 6.16 7.04
C ALA A 103 -4.21 7.09 6.23
N ASP A 104 -4.00 7.11 4.93
CA ASP A 104 -4.81 7.95 4.04
C ASP A 104 -6.10 7.28 3.63
N ASP A 105 -6.14 5.95 3.60
CA ASP A 105 -7.34 5.23 3.23
C ASP A 105 -7.27 3.77 3.64
N TYR A 106 -8.42 3.10 3.61
CA TYR A 106 -8.56 1.68 3.90
C TYR A 106 -9.46 1.05 2.86
N ILE A 107 -9.03 -0.10 2.32
CA ILE A 107 -9.83 -0.88 1.39
C ILE A 107 -9.92 -2.29 1.95
N THR A 108 -11.14 -2.82 2.06
CA THR A 108 -11.35 -4.17 2.59
C THR A 108 -11.33 -5.22 1.47
N LYS A 109 -10.75 -6.36 1.76
CA LYS A 109 -10.80 -7.52 0.87
C LYS A 109 -12.11 -8.27 1.09
N PRO A 110 -12.78 -8.77 0.06
CA PRO A 110 -12.45 -8.61 -1.34
C PRO A 110 -12.79 -7.19 -1.83
N PHE A 111 -12.05 -6.72 -2.82
CA PHE A 111 -12.21 -5.36 -3.32
C PHE A 111 -12.52 -5.36 -4.82
N MET A 112 -13.06 -4.25 -5.31
CA MET A 112 -13.27 -4.04 -6.75
C MET A 112 -12.10 -3.27 -7.32
N GLN A 113 -11.67 -3.64 -8.54
CA GLN A 113 -10.56 -2.97 -9.21
C GLN A 113 -10.80 -1.46 -9.32
N LYS A 114 -12.03 -1.08 -9.66
CA LYS A 114 -12.37 0.34 -9.81
C LYS A 114 -12.21 1.09 -8.49
N GLU A 115 -12.54 0.47 -7.38
CA GLU A 115 -12.40 1.10 -6.08
C GLU A 115 -10.91 1.36 -5.77
N LEU A 116 -10.06 0.36 -6.02
CA LEU A 116 -8.64 0.53 -5.77
C LEU A 116 -8.07 1.68 -6.60
N ILE A 117 -8.37 1.71 -7.89
CA ILE A 117 -7.85 2.75 -8.78
C ILE A 117 -8.39 4.12 -8.40
N PHE A 118 -9.67 4.20 -8.05
CA PHE A 118 -10.28 5.46 -7.63
C PHE A 118 -9.57 6.02 -6.39
N ARG A 119 -9.38 5.19 -5.37
CA ARG A 119 -8.76 5.63 -4.13
C ARG A 119 -7.28 5.95 -4.31
N LEU A 120 -6.59 5.17 -5.14
CA LEU A 120 -5.19 5.42 -5.45
C LEU A 120 -5.02 6.80 -6.10
N ASN A 121 -5.85 7.10 -7.09
CA ASN A 121 -5.80 8.40 -7.76
C ASN A 121 -6.17 9.56 -6.83
N ALA A 122 -7.11 9.33 -5.92
CA ALA A 122 -7.53 10.34 -4.98
C ALA A 122 -6.43 10.69 -3.97
N VAL A 123 -5.62 9.69 -3.59
CA VAL A 123 -4.56 9.87 -2.60
C VAL A 123 -3.30 10.44 -3.25
N LEU A 124 -3.01 10.02 -4.47
CA LEU A 124 -1.87 10.55 -5.21
C LEU A 124 -2.18 11.98 -5.68
#